data_c95621188aee6ed187df20d3ab761d5b
#
_entry.id   c95621188aee6ed187df20d3ab761d5b
#
_cell.length_a   1.000
_cell.length_b   1.000
_cell.length_c   1.000
_cell.angle_alpha   90.00
_cell.angle_beta   90.00
_cell.angle_gamma   90.00
#
_symmetry.space_group_name_H-M   'P 1'
#
loop_
_entity.id
_entity.type
_entity.pdbx_description
1 polymer ?
#
loop_
_entity_poly.entity_id
_entity_poly.type
_entity_poly.pdbx_seq_one_letter_code
_entity_poly.pdbx_strand_id
1 'polypeptide(L)'
;MSIESHLLLENINAEAVDASFSYGTKQPGAGYYRLNNPLHTAVYTVNAFNGTIKIQGTLAMYPRDIDWFDIEGTTIGDDSTIMGGETVTPVLFSRNFTGNFIWIRAAYNLQDGTIVSIRYNY
;
A
#
# COMPACT_ATOMS: atom_id res chain seq x y z
N MET A 1 11.22 -22.58 -2.16
CA MET A 1 10.93 -21.15 -1.92
C MET A 1 9.44 -20.93 -2.01
N SER A 2 8.84 -20.34 -1.02
CA SER A 2 7.43 -20.01 -1.08
C SER A 2 7.27 -18.55 -1.50
N ILE A 3 6.32 -18.30 -2.37
CA ILE A 3 5.93 -16.95 -2.76
C ILE A 3 4.65 -16.62 -2.01
N GLU A 4 4.71 -15.57 -1.21
CA GLU A 4 3.56 -15.12 -0.44
C GLU A 4 2.97 -13.88 -1.08
N SER A 5 1.68 -13.92 -1.34
CA SER A 5 0.93 -12.78 -1.84
C SER A 5 -0.07 -12.34 -0.78
N HIS A 6 0.00 -11.08 -0.41
CA HIS A 6 -0.83 -10.53 0.65
C HIS A 6 -1.70 -9.41 0.13
N LEU A 7 -2.96 -9.42 0.54
CA LEU A 7 -3.90 -8.35 0.22
C LEU A 7 -3.82 -7.30 1.33
N LEU A 8 -3.34 -6.11 0.97
CA LEU A 8 -3.20 -5.01 1.93
C LEU A 8 -4.47 -4.17 2.02
N LEU A 9 -5.21 -4.05 0.92
CA LEU A 9 -6.38 -3.19 0.86
C LEU A 9 -7.28 -3.63 -0.28
N GLU A 10 -8.61 -3.49 -0.12
CA GLU A 10 -9.56 -3.90 -1.16
C GLU A 10 -10.82 -3.05 -1.10
N ASN A 11 -11.32 -2.66 -2.27
CA ASN A 11 -12.64 -2.03 -2.46
C ASN A 11 -12.85 -0.77 -1.61
N ILE A 12 -11.90 0.14 -1.65
CA ILE A 12 -11.99 1.41 -0.94
C ILE A 12 -12.53 2.47 -1.91
N ASN A 13 -13.67 3.07 -1.57
CA ASN A 13 -14.26 4.15 -2.32
C ASN A 13 -14.07 5.47 -1.58
N ALA A 14 -13.97 6.55 -2.35
CA ALA A 14 -13.89 7.88 -1.78
C ALA A 14 -15.17 8.19 -0.99
N GLU A 15 -14.99 8.67 0.22
CA GLU A 15 -16.07 9.14 1.07
C GLU A 15 -15.86 10.61 1.39
N ALA A 16 -16.16 11.03 2.60
CA ALA A 16 -15.91 12.40 3.00
C ALA A 16 -14.42 12.73 2.92
N VAL A 17 -14.10 13.86 2.31
CA VAL A 17 -12.72 14.28 2.13
C VAL A 17 -12.12 14.69 3.46
N ASP A 18 -11.04 14.03 3.84
CA ASP A 18 -10.26 14.33 5.02
C ASP A 18 -8.79 14.31 4.59
N ALA A 19 -8.01 15.28 5.06
CA ALA A 19 -6.61 15.38 4.71
C ALA A 19 -5.73 14.32 5.39
N SER A 20 -6.26 13.58 6.37
CA SER A 20 -5.49 12.58 7.07
C SER A 20 -5.46 11.26 6.31
N PHE A 21 -4.43 10.46 6.60
CA PHE A 21 -4.31 9.14 6.03
C PHE A 21 -5.14 8.13 6.80
N SER A 22 -5.71 7.19 6.07
CA SER A 22 -6.32 5.97 6.62
C SER A 22 -5.39 4.80 6.36
N TYR A 23 -5.54 3.72 7.12
CA TYR A 23 -4.62 2.60 7.06
C TYR A 23 -5.36 1.29 6.86
N GLY A 24 -4.78 0.42 6.04
CA GLY A 24 -5.26 -0.93 5.89
C GLY A 24 -4.79 -1.82 7.05
N THR A 25 -5.25 -3.06 7.04
CA THR A 25 -4.85 -4.06 8.03
C THR A 25 -3.39 -4.45 7.79
N LYS A 26 -2.60 -4.55 8.87
CA LYS A 26 -1.22 -4.98 8.74
C LYS A 26 -1.14 -6.43 8.29
N GLN A 27 -0.14 -6.72 7.46
CA GLN A 27 0.16 -8.06 7.00
C GLN A 27 1.62 -8.39 7.32
N PRO A 28 1.96 -9.67 7.53
CA PRO A 28 3.35 -10.03 7.82
C PRO A 28 4.26 -9.70 6.65
N GLY A 29 5.42 -9.13 6.95
CA GLY A 29 6.49 -8.96 5.99
C GLY A 29 7.48 -10.12 6.07
N ALA A 30 8.54 -10.06 5.24
CA ALA A 30 9.55 -11.11 5.21
C ALA A 30 10.22 -11.30 6.57
N GLY A 31 10.44 -10.22 7.31
CA GLY A 31 11.07 -10.27 8.62
C GLY A 31 10.24 -11.01 9.67
N TYR A 32 8.93 -11.01 9.55
CA TYR A 32 8.05 -11.76 10.44
C TYR A 32 8.38 -13.26 10.38
N TYR A 33 8.67 -13.77 9.19
CA TYR A 33 9.01 -15.17 8.98
C TYR A 33 10.51 -15.43 9.03
N ARG A 34 11.32 -14.42 9.37
CA ARG A 34 12.77 -14.51 9.40
C ARG A 34 13.38 -14.90 8.05
N LEU A 35 12.75 -14.44 6.97
CA LEU A 35 13.23 -14.72 5.63
C LEU A 35 14.32 -13.73 5.21
N ASN A 36 15.27 -14.19 4.41
CA ASN A 36 16.36 -13.38 3.88
C ASN A 36 16.07 -12.89 2.46
N ASN A 37 14.82 -12.63 2.15
CA ASN A 37 14.45 -12.09 0.85
C ASN A 37 13.94 -10.66 1.02
N PRO A 38 14.80 -9.66 0.86
CA PRO A 38 14.39 -8.27 1.09
C PRO A 38 13.61 -7.64 -0.04
N LEU A 39 13.48 -8.32 -1.19
CA LEU A 39 12.79 -7.74 -2.35
C LEU A 39 11.30 -7.97 -2.25
N HIS A 40 10.56 -6.88 -2.35
CA HIS A 40 9.11 -6.88 -2.34
C HIS A 40 8.59 -6.21 -3.59
N THR A 41 7.45 -6.67 -4.08
CA THR A 41 6.75 -6.05 -5.19
C THR A 41 5.31 -5.79 -4.78
N ALA A 42 4.87 -4.55 -4.93
CA ALA A 42 3.50 -4.16 -4.65
C ALA A 42 2.80 -3.77 -5.94
N VAL A 43 1.53 -4.14 -6.07
CA VAL A 43 0.69 -3.75 -7.20
C VAL A 43 -0.52 -3.00 -6.66
N TYR A 44 -0.70 -1.79 -7.17
CA TYR A 44 -1.85 -0.95 -6.84
C TYR A 44 -2.81 -0.97 -8.02
N THR A 45 -4.03 -1.41 -7.79
CA THR A 45 -5.09 -1.37 -8.80
C THR A 45 -6.08 -0.30 -8.40
N VAL A 46 -6.20 0.73 -9.24
CA VAL A 46 -7.02 1.90 -8.94
C VAL A 46 -7.90 2.25 -10.12
N ASN A 47 -9.00 2.96 -9.87
CA ASN A 47 -9.92 3.40 -10.90
C ASN A 47 -10.31 4.85 -10.64
N ALA A 48 -10.00 5.74 -11.59
CA ALA A 48 -10.27 7.18 -11.50
C ALA A 48 -9.76 7.78 -10.18
N PHE A 49 -8.62 7.28 -9.70
CA PHE A 49 -8.08 7.59 -8.39
C PHE A 49 -7.46 8.98 -8.35
N ASN A 50 -7.84 9.74 -7.33
CA ASN A 50 -7.18 11.00 -6.98
C ASN A 50 -6.85 10.95 -5.49
N GLY A 51 -5.56 11.07 -5.17
CA GLY A 51 -5.09 11.00 -3.80
C GLY A 51 -3.69 10.45 -3.74
N THR A 52 -3.33 9.89 -2.61
CA THR A 52 -2.00 9.34 -2.36
C THR A 52 -2.12 7.95 -1.73
N ILE A 53 -1.31 7.03 -2.21
CA ILE A 53 -1.16 5.70 -1.61
C ILE A 53 0.32 5.48 -1.35
N LYS A 54 0.63 4.94 -0.19
CA LYS A 54 1.99 4.54 0.15
C LYS A 54 1.94 3.28 1.00
N ILE A 55 3.09 2.62 1.12
CA ILE A 55 3.24 1.45 1.97
C ILE A 55 4.11 1.81 3.15
N GLN A 56 3.69 1.40 4.33
CA GLN A 56 4.43 1.58 5.56
C GLN A 56 4.91 0.23 6.08
N GLY A 57 6.06 0.25 6.72
CA GLY A 57 6.63 -0.91 7.36
C GLY A 57 6.97 -0.63 8.79
N THR A 58 7.24 -1.69 9.55
CA THR A 58 7.73 -1.58 10.91
C THR A 58 8.66 -2.74 11.22
N LEU A 59 9.60 -2.51 12.12
CA LEU A 59 10.50 -3.54 12.62
C LEU A 59 10.04 -4.09 13.97
N ALA A 60 8.93 -3.57 14.50
CA ALA A 60 8.40 -3.99 15.79
C ALA A 60 7.44 -5.18 15.63
N MET A 61 7.56 -6.17 16.49
CA MET A 61 6.62 -7.31 16.51
C MET A 61 5.23 -6.87 16.97
N TYR A 62 5.17 -5.92 17.92
CA TYR A 62 3.91 -5.37 18.42
C TYR A 62 3.95 -3.85 18.23
N PRO A 63 3.70 -3.37 17.00
CA PRO A 63 3.93 -1.96 16.67
C PRO A 63 2.92 -1.03 17.32
N ARG A 64 3.44 0.11 17.79
CA ARG A 64 2.64 1.27 18.16
C ARG A 64 2.55 2.20 16.96
N ASP A 65 1.71 3.22 17.04
CA ASP A 65 1.54 4.15 15.92
C ASP A 65 2.88 4.81 15.52
N ILE A 66 3.74 5.08 16.47
CA ILE A 66 5.02 5.72 16.21
C ILE A 66 6.07 4.79 15.61
N ASP A 67 5.80 3.49 15.58
CA ASP A 67 6.75 2.49 15.08
C ASP A 67 6.65 2.29 13.57
N TRP A 68 5.65 2.89 12.93
CA TRP A 68 5.45 2.77 11.48
C TRP A 68 6.19 3.88 10.75
N PHE A 69 6.77 3.54 9.60
CA PHE A 69 7.46 4.51 8.75
C PHE A 69 7.12 4.26 7.29
N ASP A 70 7.19 5.32 6.50
CA ASP A 70 6.95 5.23 5.07
C ASP A 70 8.11 4.51 4.40
N ILE A 71 7.81 3.53 3.57
CA ILE A 71 8.82 2.83 2.79
C ILE A 71 9.10 3.65 1.55
N GLU A 72 10.35 4.02 1.35
CA GLU A 72 10.77 4.83 0.21
C GLU A 72 10.47 4.12 -1.10
N GLY A 73 9.99 4.86 -2.08
CA GLY A 73 9.72 4.32 -3.41
C GLY A 73 8.35 3.68 -3.57
N THR A 74 7.51 3.69 -2.53
CA THR A 74 6.18 3.06 -2.61
C THR A 74 5.03 4.04 -2.82
N THR A 75 5.29 5.33 -2.71
CA THR A 75 4.25 6.34 -2.82
C THR A 75 3.82 6.53 -4.27
N ILE A 76 2.52 6.51 -4.52
CA ILE A 76 1.95 6.87 -5.82
C ILE A 76 0.90 7.95 -5.63
N GLY A 77 0.71 8.76 -6.68
CA GLY A 77 -0.29 9.81 -6.70
C GLY A 77 0.10 11.03 -5.90
N ASP A 78 -0.69 12.06 -6.05
CA ASP A 78 -0.69 13.24 -5.21
C ASP A 78 -2.11 13.81 -5.21
N ASP A 79 -2.33 14.83 -4.40
CA ASP A 79 -3.68 15.37 -4.18
C ASP A 79 -4.28 16.06 -5.41
N SER A 80 -3.52 16.25 -6.48
CA SER A 80 -3.98 16.98 -7.65
C SER A 80 -4.05 16.13 -8.92
N THR A 81 -3.56 14.89 -8.88
CA THR A 81 -3.45 14.04 -10.06
C THR A 81 -4.48 12.93 -10.02
N ILE A 82 -5.30 12.84 -11.08
CA ILE A 82 -6.23 11.72 -11.25
C ILE A 82 -5.50 10.61 -11.99
N MET A 83 -5.47 9.43 -11.38
CA MET A 83 -4.82 8.26 -11.92
C MET A 83 -5.87 7.23 -12.34
N GLY A 84 -5.63 6.57 -13.48
CA GLY A 84 -6.58 5.60 -14.01
C GLY A 84 -7.62 6.20 -14.93
N GLY A 85 -7.58 7.51 -15.16
CA GLY A 85 -8.47 8.19 -16.08
C GLY A 85 -9.93 8.20 -15.63
N GLU A 86 -10.81 8.58 -16.55
CA GLU A 86 -12.26 8.70 -16.27
C GLU A 86 -13.03 7.46 -16.69
N THR A 87 -12.34 6.41 -17.09
CA THR A 87 -13.01 5.20 -17.56
C THR A 87 -13.23 4.24 -16.39
N VAL A 88 -14.14 3.28 -16.60
CA VAL A 88 -14.39 2.22 -15.61
C VAL A 88 -13.29 1.16 -15.60
N THR A 89 -12.32 1.27 -16.49
CA THR A 89 -11.23 0.30 -16.58
C THR A 89 -10.16 0.60 -15.54
N PRO A 90 -9.88 -0.31 -14.61
CA PRO A 90 -8.82 -0.10 -13.63
C PRO A 90 -7.44 -0.01 -14.26
N VAL A 91 -6.56 0.74 -13.63
CA VAL A 91 -5.16 0.88 -14.02
C VAL A 91 -4.30 0.30 -12.90
N LEU A 92 -3.24 -0.40 -13.29
CA LEU A 92 -2.32 -1.04 -12.37
C LEU A 92 -0.98 -0.31 -12.35
N PHE A 93 -0.47 -0.08 -11.14
CA PHE A 93 0.85 0.47 -10.92
C PHE A 93 1.63 -0.52 -10.05
N SER A 94 2.91 -0.69 -10.34
CA SER A 94 3.75 -1.56 -9.53
C SER A 94 4.94 -0.80 -8.97
N ARG A 95 5.39 -1.20 -7.80
CA ARG A 95 6.58 -0.67 -7.15
C ARG A 95 7.35 -1.80 -6.52
N ASN A 96 8.66 -1.75 -6.67
CA ASN A 96 9.56 -2.66 -5.98
C ASN A 96 10.22 -1.90 -4.84
N PHE A 97 10.38 -2.58 -3.72
CA PHE A 97 11.07 -1.99 -2.58
C PHE A 97 11.83 -3.07 -1.82
N THR A 98 12.80 -2.64 -1.07
CA THR A 98 13.64 -3.54 -0.31
C THR A 98 13.59 -3.21 1.17
N GLY A 99 13.75 -4.24 1.98
CA GLY A 99 13.76 -4.13 3.43
C GLY A 99 13.24 -5.40 4.07
N ASN A 100 13.56 -5.59 5.32
CA ASN A 100 13.23 -6.81 6.04
C ASN A 100 12.24 -6.49 7.17
N PHE A 101 11.05 -6.09 6.79
CA PHE A 101 10.02 -5.60 7.69
C PHE A 101 9.30 -6.73 8.40
N ILE A 102 8.93 -6.52 9.66
CA ILE A 102 8.10 -7.46 10.42
C ILE A 102 6.66 -7.39 9.93
N TRP A 103 6.11 -6.17 9.85
CA TRP A 103 4.75 -5.94 9.36
C TRP A 103 4.76 -4.87 8.29
N ILE A 104 3.79 -4.98 7.40
CA ILE A 104 3.55 -4.02 6.31
C ILE A 104 2.06 -3.66 6.30
N ARG A 105 1.77 -2.40 6.01
CA ARG A 105 0.39 -1.93 5.81
C ARG A 105 0.35 -0.89 4.72
N ALA A 106 -0.83 -0.72 4.12
CA ALA A 106 -1.08 0.38 3.21
C ALA A 106 -1.55 1.61 3.97
N ALA A 107 -1.12 2.78 3.53
CA ALA A 107 -1.63 4.06 3.99
C ALA A 107 -2.16 4.82 2.79
N TYR A 108 -3.33 5.41 2.90
CA TYR A 108 -3.96 6.07 1.77
C TYR A 108 -4.72 7.32 2.18
N ASN A 109 -4.77 8.26 1.25
CA ASN A 109 -5.61 9.43 1.32
C ASN A 109 -6.37 9.50 0.00
N LEU A 110 -7.66 9.16 0.03
CA LEU A 110 -8.46 9.01 -1.17
C LEU A 110 -9.40 10.20 -1.29
N GLN A 111 -9.13 11.04 -2.29
CA GLN A 111 -9.93 12.23 -2.57
C GLN A 111 -11.07 11.93 -3.53
N ASP A 112 -10.83 11.03 -4.50
CA ASP A 112 -11.82 10.67 -5.51
C ASP A 112 -11.48 9.30 -6.07
N GLY A 113 -12.49 8.62 -6.63
CA GLY A 113 -12.32 7.33 -7.27
C GLY A 113 -12.32 6.16 -6.32
N THR A 114 -11.66 5.09 -6.73
CA THR A 114 -11.68 3.82 -6.02
C THR A 114 -10.28 3.20 -6.00
N ILE A 115 -9.89 2.67 -4.85
CA ILE A 115 -8.78 1.74 -4.75
C ILE A 115 -9.37 0.34 -4.84
N VAL A 116 -9.12 -0.34 -5.95
CA VAL A 116 -9.68 -1.68 -6.18
C VAL A 116 -8.95 -2.69 -5.30
N SER A 117 -7.62 -2.67 -5.30
CA SER A 117 -6.84 -3.53 -4.43
C SER A 117 -5.40 -3.05 -4.35
N ILE A 118 -4.74 -3.41 -3.26
CA ILE A 118 -3.30 -3.29 -3.10
C ILE A 118 -2.80 -4.65 -2.63
N ARG A 119 -1.91 -5.25 -3.40
CA ARG A 119 -1.31 -6.54 -3.08
C ARG A 119 0.20 -6.42 -3.10
N TYR A 120 0.87 -7.25 -2.32
CA TYR A 120 2.31 -7.32 -2.38
C TYR A 120 2.81 -8.75 -2.22
N ASN A 121 4.00 -8.99 -2.78
CA ASN A 121 4.72 -10.26 -2.66
C ASN A 121 6.10 -10.02 -2.06
N TYR A 122 6.63 -11.04 -1.45
CA TYR A 122 8.03 -11.08 -1.05
C TYR A 122 8.66 -12.45 -1.29
#